data_849be9afd15f285320f7da14ebc0a3a7
#
_entry.id   849be9afd15f285320f7da14ebc0a3a7
#
_cell.length_a   1.000
_cell.length_b   1.000
_cell.length_c   1.000
_cell.angle_alpha   90.00
_cell.angle_beta   90.00
_cell.angle_gamma   90.00
#
_symmetry.space_group_name_H-M   'P 1'
#
loop_
_entity.id
_entity.type
_entity.pdbx_description
1 polymer ?
#
loop_
_entity_poly.entity_id
_entity_poly.type
_entity_poly.pdbx_seq_one_letter_code
_entity_poly.pdbx_strand_id
1 'polypeptide(L)'
;MCHPNTRQEVLKIIMDWVKDSHPRHRIIWLNGPAGAGKSAIAQTIAERCSSKQLAASFFFLRSSPKRGSATLLFTTLAWQLAKNIPQILPYIESALEEEPHLPTKSIDIQFNRLIVQPFQKLLHDTPHFRLTKSLVIIDGVDECAPDQDQLQLLGLIGNALSSAQIPLRFLMCSRAKARIQEMFGLEGIAKITDKLTLDQHFSPDVDIRRYLEEEFARICTERKPSSFTWPPAGAIDQLVSRSSRQFIYASTVVKFVGDIDGNPTTQLSIVLKTRPTDFSSPFAELDQLYIRILSRQPDTKLLRDLFTLIIALREADIIFFCRRLRISKEELMRKLRRLHSLVRISESVIDMHHLSLHDFFRDKKRAGKYFIHPVRVACVRLPDTTRPGLQIAGTMALGGVGVVLAAALTVATLGIPLYYWYFSRSGRRVPPHYRHPIITSQPPPSFYDLTT
;
A
#
# COMPACT_ATOMS: atom_id res chain seq x y z
N MET A 1 -3.22 -5.72 -9.76
CA MET A 1 -4.36 -6.62 -10.08
C MET A 1 -4.00 -8.09 -9.88
N CYS A 2 -5.02 -8.94 -9.74
CA CYS A 2 -4.82 -10.38 -9.84
C CYS A 2 -4.39 -10.75 -11.27
N HIS A 3 -3.53 -11.75 -11.37
CA HIS A 3 -3.24 -12.37 -12.66
C HIS A 3 -4.53 -13.01 -13.23
N PRO A 4 -4.75 -12.99 -14.54
CA PRO A 4 -5.94 -13.61 -15.14
C PRO A 4 -6.18 -15.01 -14.60
N ASN A 5 -7.44 -15.37 -14.42
CA ASN A 5 -7.86 -16.70 -13.94
C ASN A 5 -7.35 -17.12 -12.55
N THR A 6 -6.71 -16.23 -11.78
CA THR A 6 -6.35 -16.48 -10.38
C THR A 6 -7.35 -15.85 -9.41
N ARG A 7 -7.45 -16.38 -8.19
CA ARG A 7 -8.32 -15.86 -7.10
C ARG A 7 -9.82 -15.79 -7.45
N GLN A 8 -10.28 -16.61 -8.41
CA GLN A 8 -11.65 -16.53 -8.92
C GLN A 8 -12.71 -16.75 -7.85
N GLU A 9 -12.49 -17.66 -6.92
CA GLU A 9 -13.44 -18.00 -5.84
C GLU A 9 -13.64 -16.79 -4.89
N VAL A 10 -12.55 -16.22 -4.37
CA VAL A 10 -12.64 -15.07 -3.47
C VAL A 10 -13.20 -13.84 -4.18
N LEU A 11 -12.82 -13.64 -5.45
CA LEU A 11 -13.37 -12.55 -6.26
C LEU A 11 -14.88 -12.73 -6.48
N LYS A 12 -15.35 -13.97 -6.70
CA LYS A 12 -16.78 -14.27 -6.83
C LYS A 12 -17.53 -13.97 -5.54
N ILE A 13 -17.06 -14.45 -4.39
CA ILE A 13 -17.69 -14.19 -3.08
C ILE A 13 -17.84 -12.70 -2.84
N ILE A 14 -16.76 -11.92 -3.06
CA ILE A 14 -16.80 -10.46 -2.86
C ILE A 14 -17.77 -9.81 -3.86
N MET A 15 -17.76 -10.22 -5.13
CA MET A 15 -18.64 -9.65 -6.15
C MET A 15 -20.11 -9.98 -5.91
N ASP A 16 -20.42 -11.19 -5.41
CA ASP A 16 -21.79 -11.59 -5.07
C ASP A 16 -22.28 -10.73 -3.88
N TRP A 17 -21.46 -10.53 -2.84
CA TRP A 17 -21.77 -9.63 -1.73
C TRP A 17 -21.95 -8.15 -2.20
N VAL A 18 -21.13 -7.68 -3.13
CA VAL A 18 -21.26 -6.30 -3.68
C VAL A 18 -22.60 -6.13 -4.42
N LYS A 19 -23.08 -7.18 -5.09
CA LYS A 19 -24.34 -7.15 -5.86
C LYS A 19 -25.58 -7.39 -5.01
N ASP A 20 -25.43 -7.96 -3.81
CA ASP A 20 -26.54 -8.20 -2.91
C ASP A 20 -27.19 -6.88 -2.49
N SER A 21 -28.49 -6.73 -2.70
CA SER A 21 -29.27 -5.55 -2.33
C SER A 21 -29.47 -5.40 -0.82
N HIS A 22 -29.43 -6.54 -0.08
CA HIS A 22 -29.67 -6.58 1.37
C HIS A 22 -28.60 -7.44 2.08
N PRO A 23 -27.31 -7.09 2.00
CA PRO A 23 -26.27 -7.92 2.56
C PRO A 23 -26.40 -8.01 4.09
N ARG A 24 -26.29 -9.23 4.59
CA ARG A 24 -26.26 -9.50 6.04
C ARG A 24 -25.15 -8.73 6.75
N HIS A 25 -23.97 -8.65 6.11
CA HIS A 25 -22.82 -7.96 6.64
C HIS A 25 -22.49 -6.73 5.82
N ARG A 26 -22.17 -5.63 6.50
CA ARG A 26 -21.81 -4.34 5.90
C ARG A 26 -20.30 -4.23 5.65
N ILE A 27 -19.51 -5.10 6.27
CA ILE A 27 -18.05 -5.15 6.12
C ILE A 27 -17.66 -6.55 5.64
N ILE A 28 -16.79 -6.63 4.64
CA ILE A 28 -15.92 -7.79 4.42
C ILE A 28 -14.53 -7.41 4.89
N TRP A 29 -14.00 -8.19 5.84
CA TRP A 29 -12.61 -8.10 6.24
C TRP A 29 -11.78 -9.17 5.54
N LEU A 30 -11.11 -8.80 4.44
CA LEU A 30 -10.18 -9.64 3.72
C LEU A 30 -8.82 -9.64 4.42
N ASN A 31 -8.46 -10.73 5.05
CA ASN A 31 -7.22 -10.84 5.81
C ASN A 31 -6.33 -11.98 5.33
N GLY A 32 -5.07 -11.94 5.71
CA GLY A 32 -4.07 -12.94 5.35
C GLY A 32 -2.65 -12.41 5.52
N PRO A 33 -1.63 -13.28 5.39
CA PRO A 33 -0.23 -12.91 5.58
C PRO A 33 0.26 -11.88 4.55
N ALA A 34 1.48 -11.36 4.78
CA ALA A 34 2.15 -10.53 3.79
C ALA A 34 2.35 -11.33 2.48
N GLY A 35 2.09 -10.69 1.34
CA GLY A 35 2.29 -11.35 0.04
C GLY A 35 1.19 -12.33 -0.39
N ALA A 36 0.10 -12.46 0.37
CA ALA A 36 -1.04 -13.31 0.01
C ALA A 36 -1.90 -12.76 -1.17
N GLY A 37 -1.65 -11.52 -1.63
CA GLY A 37 -2.36 -10.94 -2.77
C GLY A 37 -3.59 -10.10 -2.41
N LYS A 38 -3.76 -9.67 -1.16
CA LYS A 38 -4.91 -8.83 -0.72
C LYS A 38 -5.10 -7.59 -1.57
N SER A 39 -4.04 -6.80 -1.75
CA SER A 39 -4.09 -5.57 -2.56
C SER A 39 -4.39 -5.86 -4.03
N ALA A 40 -3.93 -6.98 -4.58
CA ALA A 40 -4.27 -7.39 -5.94
C ALA A 40 -5.78 -7.70 -6.06
N ILE A 41 -6.36 -8.36 -5.07
CA ILE A 41 -7.81 -8.63 -5.00
C ILE A 41 -8.58 -7.31 -4.88
N ALA A 42 -8.19 -6.44 -3.93
CA ALA A 42 -8.82 -5.13 -3.72
C ALA A 42 -8.82 -4.28 -5.00
N GLN A 43 -7.69 -4.23 -5.70
CA GLN A 43 -7.55 -3.51 -6.98
C GLN A 43 -8.44 -4.12 -8.07
N THR A 44 -8.49 -5.46 -8.18
CA THR A 44 -9.35 -6.14 -9.16
C THR A 44 -10.83 -5.87 -8.89
N ILE A 45 -11.25 -5.87 -7.62
CA ILE A 45 -12.63 -5.51 -7.23
C ILE A 45 -12.91 -4.03 -7.54
N ALA A 46 -11.98 -3.12 -7.23
CA ALA A 46 -12.13 -1.69 -7.54
C ALA A 46 -12.39 -1.48 -9.03
N GLU A 47 -11.65 -2.13 -9.91
CA GLU A 47 -11.81 -2.02 -11.35
C GLU A 47 -13.13 -2.62 -11.85
N ARG A 48 -13.48 -3.84 -11.39
CA ARG A 48 -14.74 -4.48 -11.76
C ARG A 48 -15.96 -3.69 -11.31
N CYS A 49 -15.86 -2.92 -10.22
CA CYS A 49 -16.93 -2.13 -9.63
C CYS A 49 -16.93 -0.66 -10.03
N SER A 50 -15.89 -0.17 -10.72
CA SER A 50 -15.61 1.26 -10.93
C SER A 50 -16.78 2.05 -11.54
N SER A 51 -17.51 1.46 -12.50
CA SER A 51 -18.61 2.14 -13.20
C SER A 51 -19.95 2.09 -12.45
N LYS A 52 -20.20 1.05 -11.64
CA LYS A 52 -21.55 0.76 -11.14
C LYS A 52 -21.67 0.77 -9.62
N GLN A 53 -20.74 0.19 -8.88
CA GLN A 53 -20.89 -0.06 -7.44
C GLN A 53 -19.86 0.68 -6.58
N LEU A 54 -18.70 1.05 -7.12
CA LEU A 54 -17.64 1.69 -6.37
C LEU A 54 -17.99 3.15 -6.04
N ALA A 55 -18.13 3.44 -4.77
CA ALA A 55 -18.35 4.80 -4.27
C ALA A 55 -17.01 5.51 -4.00
N ALA A 56 -16.07 4.81 -3.34
CA ALA A 56 -14.76 5.36 -3.03
C ALA A 56 -13.73 4.24 -2.78
N SER A 57 -12.45 4.58 -2.87
CA SER A 57 -11.36 3.66 -2.50
C SER A 57 -10.17 4.41 -1.92
N PHE A 58 -9.47 3.77 -1.00
CA PHE A 58 -8.20 4.24 -0.45
C PHE A 58 -7.25 3.07 -0.24
N PHE A 59 -6.03 3.20 -0.77
CA PHE A 59 -4.98 2.18 -0.65
C PHE A 59 -3.86 2.75 0.20
N PHE A 60 -3.79 2.30 1.46
CA PHE A 60 -2.67 2.67 2.32
C PHE A 60 -1.36 2.17 1.73
N LEU A 61 -0.32 2.96 1.88
CA LEU A 61 1.04 2.61 1.51
C LEU A 61 1.98 3.24 2.54
N ARG A 62 2.57 2.42 3.39
CA ARG A 62 3.45 2.88 4.47
C ARG A 62 4.62 3.73 3.98
N SER A 63 5.11 3.50 2.77
CA SER A 63 6.18 4.27 2.14
C SER A 63 5.73 5.61 1.58
N SER A 64 4.44 5.89 1.46
CA SER A 64 3.94 7.16 0.91
C SER A 64 3.59 8.17 2.00
N PRO A 65 4.04 9.44 1.91
CA PRO A 65 3.64 10.50 2.84
C PRO A 65 2.13 10.76 2.82
N LYS A 66 1.51 10.65 1.64
CA LYS A 66 0.09 10.93 1.43
C LYS A 66 -0.81 9.75 1.82
N ARG A 67 -0.29 8.51 1.74
CA ARG A 67 -1.07 7.29 1.96
C ARG A 67 -0.58 6.46 3.14
N GLY A 68 0.41 6.93 3.91
CA GLY A 68 0.97 6.21 5.05
C GLY A 68 0.32 6.55 6.39
N SER A 69 -0.66 7.47 6.43
CA SER A 69 -1.41 7.85 7.63
C SER A 69 -2.89 8.05 7.30
N ALA A 70 -3.74 8.09 8.32
CA ALA A 70 -5.18 8.32 8.16
C ALA A 70 -5.54 9.77 7.83
N THR A 71 -4.60 10.70 7.88
CA THR A 71 -4.83 12.16 7.76
C THR A 71 -5.61 12.53 6.49
N LEU A 72 -5.33 11.88 5.36
CA LEU A 72 -6.00 12.13 4.08
C LEU A 72 -7.08 11.11 3.73
N LEU A 73 -7.34 10.13 4.59
CA LEU A 73 -8.31 9.07 4.32
C LEU A 73 -9.70 9.64 4.04
N PHE A 74 -10.29 10.30 5.04
CA PHE A 74 -11.69 10.72 4.95
C PHE A 74 -11.92 11.88 4.01
N THR A 75 -10.94 12.77 3.84
CA THR A 75 -10.99 13.83 2.82
C THR A 75 -10.95 13.25 1.40
N THR A 76 -10.12 12.23 1.17
CA THR A 76 -10.06 11.53 -0.12
C THR A 76 -11.35 10.76 -0.40
N LEU A 77 -11.89 10.04 0.61
CA LEU A 77 -13.17 9.35 0.48
C LEU A 77 -14.31 10.32 0.21
N ALA A 78 -14.40 11.44 0.95
CA ALA A 78 -15.46 12.45 0.76
C ALA A 78 -15.43 13.06 -0.66
N TRP A 79 -14.23 13.37 -1.18
CA TRP A 79 -14.09 13.85 -2.55
C TRP A 79 -14.61 12.82 -3.58
N GLN A 80 -14.24 11.53 -3.42
CA GLN A 80 -14.72 10.48 -4.31
C GLN A 80 -16.21 10.25 -4.18
N LEU A 81 -16.76 10.28 -2.95
CA LEU A 81 -18.19 10.19 -2.69
C LEU A 81 -18.95 11.33 -3.40
N ALA A 82 -18.50 12.58 -3.25
CA ALA A 82 -19.09 13.73 -3.94
C ALA A 82 -19.09 13.59 -5.46
N LYS A 83 -18.03 12.99 -6.04
CA LYS A 83 -17.91 12.72 -7.48
C LYS A 83 -18.84 11.59 -7.94
N ASN A 84 -18.91 10.51 -7.16
CA ASN A 84 -19.59 9.27 -7.54
C ASN A 84 -21.06 9.22 -7.12
N ILE A 85 -21.46 10.05 -6.17
CA ILE A 85 -22.83 10.22 -5.64
C ILE A 85 -23.15 11.71 -5.66
N PRO A 86 -23.54 12.27 -6.83
CA PRO A 86 -23.74 13.73 -6.95
C PRO A 86 -24.76 14.32 -5.96
N GLN A 87 -25.68 13.52 -5.45
CA GLN A 87 -26.70 13.94 -4.48
C GLN A 87 -26.11 14.32 -3.11
N ILE A 88 -24.93 13.76 -2.73
CA ILE A 88 -24.28 14.09 -1.44
C ILE A 88 -23.46 15.38 -1.53
N LEU A 89 -23.09 15.81 -2.75
CA LEU A 89 -22.20 16.94 -2.99
C LEU A 89 -22.62 18.23 -2.27
N PRO A 90 -23.91 18.70 -2.33
CA PRO A 90 -24.33 19.94 -1.68
C PRO A 90 -24.07 19.94 -0.17
N TYR A 91 -24.23 18.78 0.48
CA TYR A 91 -24.04 18.64 1.92
C TYR A 91 -22.57 18.65 2.33
N ILE A 92 -21.68 18.11 1.48
CA ILE A 92 -20.23 18.19 1.69
C ILE A 92 -19.74 19.62 1.44
N GLU A 93 -20.25 20.29 0.41
CA GLU A 93 -19.92 21.70 0.12
C GLU A 93 -20.37 22.59 1.29
N SER A 94 -21.60 22.44 1.80
CA SER A 94 -22.08 23.18 2.98
C SER A 94 -21.17 22.98 4.21
N ALA A 95 -20.73 21.75 4.47
CA ALA A 95 -19.82 21.49 5.59
C ALA A 95 -18.47 22.19 5.44
N LEU A 96 -17.93 22.29 4.21
CA LEU A 96 -16.67 22.99 3.91
C LEU A 96 -16.83 24.51 3.90
N GLU A 97 -18.02 25.03 3.56
CA GLU A 97 -18.32 26.46 3.67
C GLU A 97 -18.43 26.91 5.12
N GLU A 98 -19.10 26.10 5.96
CA GLU A 98 -19.20 26.33 7.41
C GLU A 98 -17.82 26.27 8.09
N GLU A 99 -16.97 25.31 7.69
CA GLU A 99 -15.66 25.09 8.30
C GLU A 99 -14.57 24.80 7.25
N PRO A 100 -13.96 25.84 6.63
CA PRO A 100 -12.94 25.66 5.58
C PRO A 100 -11.69 24.87 5.99
N HIS A 101 -11.37 24.81 7.28
CA HIS A 101 -10.22 24.06 7.82
C HIS A 101 -10.53 22.59 8.13
N LEU A 102 -11.74 22.12 7.83
CA LEU A 102 -12.18 20.76 8.09
C LEU A 102 -11.21 19.67 7.58
N PRO A 103 -10.56 19.80 6.39
CA PRO A 103 -9.59 18.84 5.91
C PRO A 103 -8.33 18.71 6.77
N THR A 104 -8.04 19.64 7.67
CA THR A 104 -6.88 19.63 8.57
C THR A 104 -7.20 19.21 10.00
N LYS A 105 -8.47 18.95 10.29
CA LYS A 105 -8.94 18.50 11.60
C LYS A 105 -8.60 17.03 11.85
N SER A 106 -8.85 16.58 13.08
CA SER A 106 -8.71 15.17 13.46
C SER A 106 -9.59 14.24 12.63
N ILE A 107 -9.19 12.97 12.50
CA ILE A 107 -9.89 12.02 11.60
C ILE A 107 -11.34 11.74 12.01
N ASP A 108 -11.67 11.84 13.30
CA ASP A 108 -13.04 11.72 13.81
C ASP A 108 -13.93 12.89 13.36
N ILE A 109 -13.42 14.14 13.44
CA ILE A 109 -14.11 15.32 12.95
C ILE A 109 -14.30 15.23 11.43
N GLN A 110 -13.24 14.88 10.68
CA GLN A 110 -13.33 14.70 9.23
C GLN A 110 -14.39 13.65 8.86
N PHE A 111 -14.36 12.48 9.51
CA PHE A 111 -15.32 11.41 9.25
C PHE A 111 -16.76 11.84 9.53
N ASN A 112 -16.99 12.45 10.68
CA ASN A 112 -18.33 12.88 11.07
C ASN A 112 -18.87 13.98 10.14
N ARG A 113 -18.08 15.05 9.92
CA ARG A 113 -18.53 16.24 9.17
C ARG A 113 -18.54 16.04 7.66
N LEU A 114 -17.64 15.22 7.10
CA LEU A 114 -17.52 15.03 5.65
C LEU A 114 -18.24 13.77 5.13
N ILE A 115 -18.59 12.82 6.00
CA ILE A 115 -19.21 11.56 5.57
C ILE A 115 -20.52 11.31 6.31
N VAL A 116 -20.51 11.22 7.65
CA VAL A 116 -21.70 10.82 8.40
C VAL A 116 -22.82 11.84 8.28
N GLN A 117 -22.58 13.10 8.65
CA GLN A 117 -23.60 14.16 8.59
C GLN A 117 -24.14 14.41 7.17
N PRO A 118 -23.32 14.48 6.11
CA PRO A 118 -23.82 14.59 4.75
C PRO A 118 -24.77 13.45 4.35
N PHE A 119 -24.47 12.18 4.70
CA PHE A 119 -25.40 11.08 4.44
C PHE A 119 -26.66 11.19 5.28
N GLN A 120 -26.59 11.57 6.56
CA GLN A 120 -27.77 11.75 7.40
C GLN A 120 -28.70 12.84 6.84
N LYS A 121 -28.15 14.00 6.44
CA LYS A 121 -28.91 15.08 5.80
C LYS A 121 -29.54 14.62 4.49
N LEU A 122 -28.76 13.97 3.60
CA LEU A 122 -29.24 13.41 2.33
C LEU A 122 -30.42 12.45 2.53
N LEU A 123 -30.31 11.51 3.46
CA LEU A 123 -31.33 10.51 3.73
C LEU A 123 -32.57 11.12 4.40
N HIS A 124 -32.40 12.15 5.23
CA HIS A 124 -33.50 12.91 5.82
C HIS A 124 -34.27 13.68 4.74
N ASP A 125 -33.56 14.41 3.87
CA ASP A 125 -34.19 15.25 2.85
C ASP A 125 -34.78 14.46 1.68
N THR A 126 -34.23 13.25 1.45
CA THR A 126 -34.67 12.34 0.37
C THR A 126 -34.88 10.90 0.86
N PRO A 127 -36.00 10.63 1.61
CA PRO A 127 -36.23 9.32 2.24
C PRO A 127 -36.28 8.12 1.26
N HIS A 128 -36.63 8.38 -0.01
CA HIS A 128 -36.72 7.36 -1.06
C HIS A 128 -35.43 7.21 -1.87
N PHE A 129 -34.37 7.91 -1.49
CA PHE A 129 -33.07 7.82 -2.16
C PHE A 129 -32.51 6.39 -2.08
N ARG A 130 -32.14 5.85 -3.24
CA ARG A 130 -31.52 4.53 -3.36
C ARG A 130 -30.08 4.69 -3.84
N LEU A 131 -29.15 4.24 -3.00
CA LEU A 131 -27.74 4.32 -3.31
C LEU A 131 -27.36 3.21 -4.30
N THR A 132 -26.89 3.58 -5.49
CA THR A 132 -26.39 2.64 -6.50
C THR A 132 -24.93 2.30 -6.28
N LYS A 133 -24.12 3.29 -5.90
CA LYS A 133 -22.69 3.12 -5.59
C LYS A 133 -22.49 3.14 -4.07
N SER A 134 -22.35 1.99 -3.46
CA SER A 134 -22.26 1.84 -2.00
C SER A 134 -20.94 1.23 -1.52
N LEU A 135 -20.10 0.69 -2.41
CA LEU A 135 -18.86 0.03 -2.04
C LEU A 135 -17.76 1.05 -1.77
N VAL A 136 -17.14 0.96 -0.60
CA VAL A 136 -15.88 1.63 -0.25
C VAL A 136 -14.81 0.57 -0.04
N ILE A 137 -13.65 0.75 -0.64
CA ILE A 137 -12.50 -0.16 -0.49
C ILE A 137 -11.42 0.55 0.31
N ILE A 138 -10.95 -0.07 1.40
CA ILE A 138 -9.79 0.40 2.17
C ILE A 138 -8.77 -0.74 2.23
N ASP A 139 -7.71 -0.62 1.44
CA ASP A 139 -6.64 -1.62 1.42
C ASP A 139 -5.47 -1.19 2.31
N GLY A 140 -4.82 -2.18 2.94
CA GLY A 140 -3.61 -1.97 3.71
C GLY A 140 -3.83 -1.25 5.05
N VAL A 141 -4.95 -1.46 5.74
CA VAL A 141 -5.25 -0.82 7.04
C VAL A 141 -4.08 -0.97 8.03
N ASP A 142 -3.39 -2.12 8.02
CA ASP A 142 -2.20 -2.37 8.85
C ASP A 142 -0.95 -1.57 8.44
N GLU A 143 -1.00 -0.87 7.32
CA GLU A 143 0.06 0.02 6.83
C GLU A 143 -0.12 1.47 7.29
N CYS A 144 -1.30 1.83 7.78
CA CYS A 144 -1.56 3.12 8.40
C CYS A 144 -0.67 3.32 9.64
N ALA A 145 -0.06 4.48 9.77
CA ALA A 145 0.77 4.85 10.92
C ALA A 145 0.33 6.23 11.46
N PRO A 146 0.29 6.40 12.77
CA PRO A 146 0.61 5.42 13.82
C PRO A 146 -0.43 4.31 13.97
N ASP A 147 -0.08 3.22 14.67
CA ASP A 147 -0.99 2.07 14.86
C ASP A 147 -2.28 2.44 15.61
N GLN A 148 -2.29 3.52 16.38
CA GLN A 148 -3.49 4.04 17.05
C GLN A 148 -4.55 4.49 16.04
N ASP A 149 -4.14 5.11 14.94
CA ASP A 149 -5.06 5.56 13.89
C ASP A 149 -5.75 4.37 13.22
N GLN A 150 -5.11 3.18 13.15
CA GLN A 150 -5.73 1.96 12.63
C GLN A 150 -6.98 1.58 13.44
N LEU A 151 -6.86 1.63 14.78
CA LEU A 151 -7.96 1.28 15.68
C LEU A 151 -9.04 2.35 15.65
N GLN A 152 -8.65 3.63 15.63
CA GLN A 152 -9.59 4.74 15.59
C GLN A 152 -10.42 4.71 14.30
N LEU A 153 -9.81 4.53 13.13
CA LEU A 153 -10.55 4.47 11.87
C LEU A 153 -11.51 3.26 11.81
N LEU A 154 -11.07 2.09 12.32
CA LEU A 154 -11.94 0.90 12.37
C LEU A 154 -13.13 1.12 13.31
N GLY A 155 -12.89 1.73 14.47
CA GLY A 155 -13.93 2.08 15.44
C GLY A 155 -14.95 3.07 14.88
N LEU A 156 -14.48 4.15 14.23
CA LEU A 156 -15.36 5.17 13.61
C LEU A 156 -16.27 4.55 12.55
N ILE A 157 -15.71 3.79 11.61
CA ILE A 157 -16.47 3.16 10.53
C ILE A 157 -17.40 2.08 11.10
N GLY A 158 -16.90 1.23 11.99
CA GLY A 158 -17.69 0.17 12.61
C GLY A 158 -18.89 0.68 13.37
N ASN A 159 -18.73 1.74 14.17
CA ASN A 159 -19.81 2.37 14.92
C ASN A 159 -20.86 3.03 14.00
N ALA A 160 -20.43 3.74 12.97
CA ALA A 160 -21.35 4.37 12.02
C ALA A 160 -22.19 3.34 11.23
N LEU A 161 -21.60 2.18 10.90
CA LEU A 161 -22.30 1.09 10.22
C LEU A 161 -23.24 0.32 11.15
N SER A 162 -22.79 0.03 12.38
CA SER A 162 -23.63 -0.66 13.40
C SER A 162 -24.85 0.15 13.78
N SER A 163 -24.73 1.47 13.81
CA SER A 163 -25.83 2.40 14.12
C SER A 163 -26.60 2.84 12.87
N ALA A 164 -26.37 2.22 11.71
CA ALA A 164 -27.02 2.52 10.42
C ALA A 164 -26.95 4.00 10.00
N GLN A 165 -25.93 4.74 10.43
CA GLN A 165 -25.80 6.18 10.14
C GLN A 165 -25.41 6.45 8.68
N ILE A 166 -24.77 5.49 8.00
CA ILE A 166 -24.36 5.62 6.61
C ILE A 166 -24.78 4.37 5.80
N PRO A 167 -25.25 4.54 4.55
CA PRO A 167 -25.73 3.44 3.70
C PRO A 167 -24.62 2.75 2.90
N LEU A 168 -23.37 2.84 3.36
CA LEU A 168 -22.20 2.30 2.69
C LEU A 168 -21.88 0.86 3.13
N ARG A 169 -21.07 0.18 2.35
CA ARG A 169 -20.46 -1.11 2.68
C ARG A 169 -18.97 -1.05 2.43
N PHE A 170 -18.17 -1.76 3.24
CA PHE A 170 -16.73 -1.64 3.22
C PHE A 170 -16.04 -2.97 2.94
N LEU A 171 -15.19 -3.02 1.92
CA LEU A 171 -14.17 -4.04 1.77
C LEU A 171 -12.89 -3.53 2.43
N MET A 172 -12.50 -4.12 3.56
CA MET A 172 -11.30 -3.75 4.30
C MET A 172 -10.25 -4.84 4.21
N CYS A 173 -9.04 -4.48 3.77
CA CYS A 173 -7.95 -5.44 3.62
C CYS A 173 -6.83 -5.13 4.60
N SER A 174 -6.35 -6.14 5.32
CA SER A 174 -5.22 -5.99 6.25
C SER A 174 -4.53 -7.32 6.55
N ARG A 175 -3.36 -7.26 7.19
CA ARG A 175 -2.83 -8.40 7.92
C ARG A 175 -3.65 -8.60 9.21
N ALA A 176 -3.73 -9.85 9.67
CA ALA A 176 -4.42 -10.20 10.90
C ALA A 176 -3.55 -9.90 12.14
N LYS A 177 -3.18 -8.61 12.36
CA LYS A 177 -2.51 -8.19 13.59
C LYS A 177 -3.45 -8.32 14.79
N ALA A 178 -2.93 -8.67 15.97
CA ALA A 178 -3.73 -8.92 17.18
C ALA A 178 -4.74 -7.79 17.46
N ARG A 179 -4.30 -6.54 17.49
CA ARG A 179 -5.16 -5.38 17.74
C ARG A 179 -6.27 -5.19 16.69
N ILE A 180 -5.97 -5.46 15.41
CA ILE A 180 -6.98 -5.39 14.34
C ILE A 180 -7.99 -6.55 14.51
N GLN A 181 -7.53 -7.74 14.89
CA GLN A 181 -8.41 -8.87 15.21
C GLN A 181 -9.33 -8.56 16.38
N GLU A 182 -8.80 -7.96 17.45
CA GLU A 182 -9.58 -7.51 18.61
C GLU A 182 -10.67 -6.52 18.19
N MET A 183 -10.37 -5.53 17.34
CA MET A 183 -11.35 -4.56 16.85
C MET A 183 -12.48 -5.23 16.06
N PHE A 184 -12.16 -6.14 15.13
CA PHE A 184 -13.17 -6.90 14.40
C PHE A 184 -13.91 -7.94 15.26
N GLY A 185 -13.37 -8.27 16.43
CA GLY A 185 -14.00 -9.14 17.43
C GLY A 185 -14.99 -8.43 18.36
N LEU A 186 -15.01 -7.09 18.40
CA LEU A 186 -15.98 -6.33 19.20
C LEU A 186 -17.40 -6.63 18.74
N GLU A 187 -18.31 -6.91 19.67
CA GLU A 187 -19.66 -7.44 19.40
C GLU A 187 -20.41 -6.64 18.33
N GLY A 188 -20.42 -5.30 18.42
CA GLY A 188 -21.10 -4.43 17.45
C GLY A 188 -20.51 -4.52 16.04
N ILE A 189 -19.17 -4.65 15.89
CA ILE A 189 -18.48 -4.74 14.62
C ILE A 189 -18.53 -6.17 14.07
N ALA A 190 -18.38 -7.18 14.94
CA ALA A 190 -18.41 -8.58 14.56
C ALA A 190 -19.74 -8.98 13.91
N LYS A 191 -20.87 -8.48 14.43
CA LYS A 191 -22.22 -8.74 13.89
C LYS A 191 -22.43 -8.26 12.45
N ILE A 192 -21.68 -7.24 12.02
CA ILE A 192 -21.80 -6.63 10.69
C ILE A 192 -20.61 -6.98 9.77
N THR A 193 -19.67 -7.83 10.23
CA THR A 193 -18.45 -8.17 9.50
C THR A 193 -18.45 -9.64 9.09
N ASP A 194 -18.19 -9.87 7.80
CA ASP A 194 -17.80 -11.19 7.28
C ASP A 194 -16.28 -11.26 7.14
N LYS A 195 -15.67 -12.35 7.62
CA LYS A 195 -14.22 -12.54 7.68
C LYS A 195 -13.77 -13.52 6.60
N LEU A 196 -13.05 -13.01 5.59
CA LEU A 196 -12.41 -13.83 4.56
C LEU A 196 -10.90 -13.96 4.81
N THR A 197 -10.43 -15.17 5.08
CA THR A 197 -9.01 -15.45 5.38
C THR A 197 -8.37 -16.18 4.21
N LEU A 198 -7.42 -15.55 3.53
CA LEU A 198 -6.88 -16.02 2.24
C LEU A 198 -6.07 -17.32 2.30
N ASP A 199 -5.44 -17.61 3.42
CA ASP A 199 -4.57 -18.78 3.62
C ASP A 199 -5.31 -20.04 4.08
N GLN A 200 -6.54 -19.89 4.58
CA GLN A 200 -7.32 -20.98 5.16
C GLN A 200 -8.42 -21.51 4.23
N HIS A 201 -9.06 -20.63 3.45
CA HIS A 201 -10.28 -20.96 2.71
C HIS A 201 -10.09 -21.10 1.19
N PHE A 202 -8.91 -20.74 0.67
CA PHE A 202 -8.67 -20.71 -0.77
C PHE A 202 -7.37 -21.45 -1.09
N SER A 203 -7.34 -22.17 -2.22
CA SER A 203 -6.19 -22.98 -2.66
C SER A 203 -5.14 -22.12 -3.40
N PRO A 204 -4.29 -21.38 -2.68
CA PRO A 204 -3.33 -20.48 -3.31
C PRO A 204 -2.30 -21.21 -4.17
N ASP A 205 -1.99 -22.47 -3.88
CA ASP A 205 -0.98 -23.24 -4.61
C ASP A 205 -1.40 -23.50 -6.08
N VAL A 206 -2.70 -23.71 -6.32
CA VAL A 206 -3.24 -23.86 -7.68
C VAL A 206 -3.10 -22.56 -8.47
N ASP A 207 -3.42 -21.44 -7.83
CA ASP A 207 -3.30 -20.11 -8.45
C ASP A 207 -1.85 -19.72 -8.70
N ILE A 208 -0.95 -20.02 -7.75
CA ILE A 208 0.49 -19.75 -7.89
C ILE A 208 1.07 -20.61 -9.01
N ARG A 209 0.66 -21.88 -9.12
CA ARG A 209 1.07 -22.75 -10.22
C ARG A 209 0.68 -22.14 -11.56
N ARG A 210 -0.59 -21.80 -11.73
CA ARG A 210 -1.09 -21.18 -12.98
C ARG A 210 -0.32 -19.91 -13.32
N TYR A 211 -0.12 -19.05 -12.34
CA TYR A 211 0.68 -17.83 -12.51
C TYR A 211 2.09 -18.13 -13.00
N LEU A 212 2.78 -19.08 -12.38
CA LEU A 212 4.13 -19.46 -12.78
C LEU A 212 4.17 -20.08 -14.19
N GLU A 213 3.22 -20.96 -14.53
CA GLU A 213 3.12 -21.58 -15.84
C GLU A 213 2.93 -20.54 -16.95
N GLU A 214 1.99 -19.63 -16.79
CA GLU A 214 1.69 -18.58 -17.77
C GLU A 214 2.85 -17.59 -17.89
N GLU A 215 3.45 -17.15 -16.79
CA GLU A 215 4.57 -16.20 -16.81
C GLU A 215 5.86 -16.84 -17.37
N PHE A 216 6.12 -18.11 -17.08
CA PHE A 216 7.27 -18.81 -17.67
C PHE A 216 7.06 -19.08 -19.16
N ALA A 217 5.84 -19.37 -19.59
CA ALA A 217 5.53 -19.46 -21.03
C ALA A 217 5.77 -18.11 -21.73
N ARG A 218 5.37 -16.99 -21.11
CA ARG A 218 5.67 -15.64 -21.60
C ARG A 218 7.19 -15.40 -21.69
N ILE A 219 7.94 -15.69 -20.63
CA ILE A 219 9.39 -15.54 -20.62
C ILE A 219 10.02 -16.41 -21.71
N CYS A 220 9.54 -17.65 -21.91
CA CYS A 220 10.01 -18.53 -22.97
C CYS A 220 9.83 -17.91 -24.36
N THR A 221 8.67 -17.34 -24.62
CA THR A 221 8.35 -16.67 -25.90
C THR A 221 9.21 -15.43 -26.13
N GLU A 222 9.34 -14.58 -25.13
CA GLU A 222 10.03 -13.28 -25.23
C GLU A 222 11.57 -13.43 -25.23
N ARG A 223 12.09 -14.37 -24.46
CA ARG A 223 13.52 -14.48 -24.16
C ARG A 223 14.21 -15.66 -24.85
N LYS A 224 13.46 -16.60 -25.42
CA LYS A 224 13.95 -17.78 -26.16
C LYS A 224 15.14 -18.46 -25.46
N PRO A 225 14.95 -19.05 -24.26
CA PRO A 225 16.00 -19.77 -23.55
C PRO A 225 16.64 -20.84 -24.42
N SER A 226 17.94 -21.09 -24.26
CA SER A 226 18.74 -21.97 -25.13
C SER A 226 18.35 -23.46 -25.07
N SER A 227 17.42 -23.87 -24.19
CA SER A 227 16.97 -25.25 -24.02
C SER A 227 15.58 -25.46 -24.61
N PHE A 228 15.39 -26.51 -25.38
CA PHE A 228 14.10 -26.91 -25.94
C PHE A 228 13.03 -27.22 -24.88
N THR A 229 13.47 -27.63 -23.68
CA THR A 229 12.62 -27.98 -22.53
C THR A 229 12.85 -27.03 -21.37
N TRP A 230 12.42 -25.77 -21.53
CA TRP A 230 12.48 -24.78 -20.46
C TRP A 230 11.07 -24.32 -20.04
N PRO A 231 10.74 -24.25 -18.76
CA PRO A 231 11.57 -24.59 -17.59
C PRO A 231 11.81 -26.09 -17.44
N PRO A 232 12.85 -26.50 -16.71
CA PRO A 232 13.12 -27.93 -16.45
C PRO A 232 11.93 -28.63 -15.80
N ALA A 233 11.77 -29.92 -16.08
CA ALA A 233 10.72 -30.73 -15.46
C ALA A 233 10.78 -30.64 -13.92
N GLY A 234 9.62 -30.50 -13.26
CA GLY A 234 9.50 -30.33 -11.81
C GLY A 234 9.91 -28.98 -11.25
N ALA A 235 10.41 -28.03 -12.07
CA ALA A 235 10.79 -26.69 -11.59
C ALA A 235 9.60 -25.93 -11.02
N ILE A 236 8.45 -25.95 -11.69
CA ILE A 236 7.22 -25.28 -11.23
C ILE A 236 6.75 -25.89 -9.92
N ASP A 237 6.73 -27.22 -9.80
CA ASP A 237 6.35 -27.91 -8.55
C ASP A 237 7.20 -27.47 -7.37
N GLN A 238 8.51 -27.38 -7.60
CA GLN A 238 9.45 -26.94 -6.59
C GLN A 238 9.21 -25.47 -6.19
N LEU A 239 8.92 -24.60 -7.15
CA LEU A 239 8.65 -23.18 -6.87
C LEU A 239 7.31 -22.98 -6.15
N VAL A 240 6.26 -23.75 -6.51
CA VAL A 240 4.97 -23.75 -5.81
C VAL A 240 5.16 -24.17 -4.36
N SER A 241 5.84 -25.29 -4.12
CA SER A 241 6.14 -25.75 -2.75
C SER A 241 6.88 -24.69 -1.93
N ARG A 242 7.89 -24.05 -2.51
CA ARG A 242 8.70 -23.00 -1.85
C ARG A 242 7.97 -21.69 -1.67
N SER A 243 6.94 -21.43 -2.43
CA SER A 243 6.15 -20.21 -2.28
C SER A 243 5.48 -20.10 -0.91
N SER A 244 5.32 -21.21 -0.20
CA SER A 244 4.64 -21.27 1.09
C SER A 244 3.29 -20.53 1.04
N ARG A 245 2.55 -20.69 -0.05
CA ARG A 245 1.27 -20.02 -0.35
C ARG A 245 1.36 -18.49 -0.52
N GLN A 246 2.56 -17.96 -0.73
CA GLN A 246 2.80 -16.51 -0.87
C GLN A 246 3.07 -16.14 -2.34
N PHE A 247 2.14 -15.40 -2.96
CA PHE A 247 2.30 -14.90 -4.32
C PHE A 247 3.54 -14.01 -4.49
N ILE A 248 3.96 -13.30 -3.43
CA ILE A 248 5.14 -12.45 -3.48
C ILE A 248 6.41 -13.23 -3.82
N TYR A 249 6.56 -14.47 -3.34
CA TYR A 249 7.68 -15.33 -3.71
C TYR A 249 7.66 -15.60 -5.22
N ALA A 250 6.54 -16.09 -5.74
CA ALA A 250 6.38 -16.40 -7.14
C ALA A 250 6.61 -15.18 -8.04
N SER A 251 6.03 -14.02 -7.68
CA SER A 251 6.21 -12.78 -8.46
C SER A 251 7.65 -12.27 -8.42
N THR A 252 8.36 -12.44 -7.30
CA THR A 252 9.79 -12.08 -7.20
C THR A 252 10.65 -13.02 -8.06
N VAL A 253 10.33 -14.32 -8.06
CA VAL A 253 11.00 -15.30 -8.94
C VAL A 253 10.80 -14.94 -10.41
N VAL A 254 9.57 -14.68 -10.83
CA VAL A 254 9.24 -14.32 -12.22
C VAL A 254 10.00 -13.06 -12.66
N LYS A 255 9.99 -12.00 -11.83
CA LYS A 255 10.73 -10.77 -12.11
C LYS A 255 12.24 -11.01 -12.19
N PHE A 256 12.78 -11.86 -11.31
CA PHE A 256 14.20 -12.19 -11.29
C PHE A 256 14.60 -13.02 -12.51
N VAL A 257 13.83 -14.05 -12.85
CA VAL A 257 14.10 -14.94 -13.98
C VAL A 257 13.90 -14.24 -15.33
N GLY A 258 12.89 -13.37 -15.42
CA GLY A 258 12.57 -12.58 -16.61
C GLY A 258 13.44 -11.34 -16.81
N ASP A 259 14.47 -11.13 -15.99
CA ASP A 259 15.39 -9.98 -16.08
C ASP A 259 16.00 -9.84 -17.48
N ILE A 260 15.85 -8.63 -18.05
CA ILE A 260 16.27 -8.34 -19.40
C ILE A 260 17.79 -8.44 -19.58
N ASP A 261 18.54 -8.11 -18.55
CA ASP A 261 20.01 -8.15 -18.53
C ASP A 261 20.56 -9.55 -18.13
N GLY A 262 19.68 -10.52 -17.86
CA GLY A 262 20.05 -11.84 -17.38
C GLY A 262 19.69 -12.97 -18.34
N ASN A 263 20.28 -14.14 -18.14
CA ASN A 263 19.88 -15.36 -18.83
C ASN A 263 18.84 -16.13 -18.00
N PRO A 264 17.61 -16.36 -18.52
CA PRO A 264 16.54 -17.01 -17.77
C PRO A 264 16.90 -18.38 -17.21
N THR A 265 17.64 -19.20 -17.97
CA THR A 265 18.09 -20.55 -17.57
C THR A 265 19.03 -20.46 -16.37
N THR A 266 20.01 -19.58 -16.43
CA THR A 266 20.97 -19.36 -15.33
C THR A 266 20.25 -18.81 -14.08
N GLN A 267 19.36 -17.85 -14.26
CA GLN A 267 18.63 -17.23 -13.14
C GLN A 267 17.68 -18.21 -12.48
N LEU A 268 16.96 -19.01 -13.25
CA LEU A 268 16.13 -20.08 -12.71
C LEU A 268 16.95 -21.13 -11.96
N SER A 269 18.09 -21.54 -12.52
CA SER A 269 19.02 -22.47 -11.84
C SER A 269 19.50 -21.91 -10.49
N ILE A 270 19.79 -20.61 -10.41
CA ILE A 270 20.16 -19.94 -9.16
C ILE A 270 19.02 -20.03 -8.14
N VAL A 271 17.78 -19.73 -8.53
CA VAL A 271 16.62 -19.83 -7.65
C VAL A 271 16.42 -21.26 -7.16
N LEU A 272 16.44 -22.25 -8.06
CA LEU A 272 16.21 -23.65 -7.73
C LEU A 272 17.29 -24.25 -6.80
N LYS A 273 18.53 -23.77 -6.88
CA LYS A 273 19.64 -24.18 -6.00
C LYS A 273 19.67 -23.43 -4.66
N THR A 274 19.00 -22.29 -4.56
CA THR A 274 18.95 -21.53 -3.31
C THR A 274 18.07 -22.25 -2.29
N ARG A 275 18.57 -22.47 -1.07
CA ARG A 275 17.82 -23.08 0.03
C ARG A 275 18.03 -22.27 1.30
N PRO A 276 16.99 -22.10 2.15
CA PRO A 276 17.18 -21.50 3.46
C PRO A 276 18.00 -22.43 4.36
N THR A 277 18.78 -21.83 5.23
CA THR A 277 19.52 -22.51 6.29
C THR A 277 18.67 -22.76 7.52
N ASP A 278 17.59 -21.98 7.68
CA ASP A 278 16.65 -22.08 8.78
C ASP A 278 15.21 -21.98 8.22
N PHE A 279 14.38 -22.98 8.51
CA PHE A 279 12.98 -23.07 8.08
C PHE A 279 11.99 -22.66 9.17
N SER A 280 12.44 -22.06 10.26
CA SER A 280 11.57 -21.66 11.38
C SER A 280 10.61 -20.53 11.02
N SER A 281 10.90 -19.77 9.96
CA SER A 281 10.07 -18.67 9.50
C SER A 281 9.24 -19.05 8.26
N PRO A 282 7.96 -18.67 8.18
CA PRO A 282 7.17 -18.83 6.95
C PRO A 282 7.68 -17.99 5.77
N PHE A 283 8.62 -17.08 6.01
CA PHE A 283 9.28 -16.25 5.01
C PHE A 283 10.69 -16.74 4.63
N ALA A 284 11.14 -17.88 5.17
CA ALA A 284 12.51 -18.34 5.00
C ALA A 284 12.94 -18.42 3.53
N GLU A 285 12.13 -19.01 2.67
CA GLU A 285 12.40 -19.11 1.23
C GLU A 285 12.43 -17.72 0.54
N LEU A 286 11.51 -16.83 0.89
CA LEU A 286 11.47 -15.46 0.38
C LEU A 286 12.70 -14.65 0.84
N ASP A 287 13.08 -14.80 2.10
CA ASP A 287 14.23 -14.10 2.67
C ASP A 287 15.53 -14.56 2.00
N GLN A 288 15.68 -15.86 1.74
CA GLN A 288 16.84 -16.38 1.01
C GLN A 288 16.86 -15.89 -0.45
N LEU A 289 15.72 -15.77 -1.09
CA LEU A 289 15.63 -15.18 -2.42
C LEU A 289 16.08 -13.71 -2.39
N TYR A 290 15.63 -12.93 -1.41
CA TYR A 290 16.08 -11.55 -1.21
C TYR A 290 17.60 -11.47 -0.98
N ILE A 291 18.12 -12.28 -0.07
CA ILE A 291 19.58 -12.35 0.20
C ILE A 291 20.34 -12.69 -1.09
N ARG A 292 19.83 -13.64 -1.88
CA ARG A 292 20.46 -14.05 -3.12
C ARG A 292 20.49 -12.94 -4.17
N ILE A 293 19.40 -12.21 -4.33
CA ILE A 293 19.32 -11.07 -5.24
C ILE A 293 20.26 -9.94 -4.77
N LEU A 294 20.24 -9.61 -3.49
CA LEU A 294 21.09 -8.57 -2.90
C LEU A 294 22.59 -8.93 -2.98
N SER A 295 22.94 -10.21 -2.83
CA SER A 295 24.34 -10.67 -2.88
C SER A 295 25.00 -10.54 -4.26
N ARG A 296 24.23 -10.29 -5.32
CA ARG A 296 24.74 -9.96 -6.65
C ARG A 296 25.39 -8.57 -6.72
N GLN A 297 25.19 -7.75 -5.69
CA GLN A 297 25.83 -6.45 -5.52
C GLN A 297 26.94 -6.58 -4.47
N PRO A 298 28.20 -6.31 -4.82
CA PRO A 298 29.32 -6.51 -3.88
C PRO A 298 29.33 -5.51 -2.73
N ASP A 299 28.86 -4.27 -2.96
CA ASP A 299 28.90 -3.22 -1.97
C ASP A 299 27.67 -3.26 -1.04
N THR A 300 27.79 -4.04 0.03
CA THR A 300 26.75 -4.16 1.06
C THR A 300 26.47 -2.84 1.79
N LYS A 301 27.49 -1.96 1.95
CA LYS A 301 27.32 -0.66 2.60
C LYS A 301 26.44 0.24 1.75
N LEU A 302 26.76 0.36 0.46
CA LEU A 302 25.96 1.16 -0.47
C LEU A 302 24.52 0.64 -0.59
N LEU A 303 24.33 -0.70 -0.61
CA LEU A 303 22.97 -1.28 -0.58
C LEU A 303 22.20 -0.86 0.66
N ARG A 304 22.79 -0.96 1.85
CA ARG A 304 22.12 -0.53 3.08
C ARG A 304 21.82 0.96 3.06
N ASP A 305 22.73 1.79 2.55
CA ASP A 305 22.53 3.24 2.45
C ASP A 305 21.40 3.55 1.44
N LEU A 306 21.39 2.91 0.28
CA LEU A 306 20.32 3.01 -0.72
C LEU A 306 18.94 2.65 -0.14
N PHE A 307 18.82 1.46 0.46
CA PHE A 307 17.53 1.04 1.04
C PHE A 307 17.16 1.84 2.30
N THR A 308 18.14 2.35 3.05
CA THR A 308 17.86 3.32 4.13
C THR A 308 17.20 4.59 3.58
N LEU A 309 17.71 5.11 2.47
CA LEU A 309 17.12 6.26 1.81
C LEU A 309 15.72 5.96 1.27
N ILE A 310 15.51 4.83 0.59
CA ILE A 310 14.18 4.41 0.08
C ILE A 310 13.16 4.29 1.23
N ILE A 311 13.58 3.72 2.37
CA ILE A 311 12.72 3.56 3.56
C ILE A 311 12.45 4.89 4.26
N ALA A 312 13.43 5.79 4.29
CA ALA A 312 13.34 7.06 5.01
C ALA A 312 12.62 8.14 4.22
N LEU A 313 12.88 8.22 2.91
CA LEU A 313 12.48 9.32 2.04
C LEU A 313 11.47 8.80 1.02
N ARG A 314 10.25 9.19 1.20
CA ARG A 314 9.10 8.59 0.52
C ARG A 314 8.81 9.18 -0.89
N GLU A 315 9.49 10.28 -1.28
CA GLU A 315 9.28 10.97 -2.57
C GLU A 315 10.57 11.65 -3.06
N ALA A 316 11.74 11.11 -2.67
CA ALA A 316 13.00 11.68 -3.14
C ALA A 316 13.27 11.28 -4.59
N ASP A 317 13.71 12.25 -5.39
CA ASP A 317 14.07 12.04 -6.78
C ASP A 317 15.44 11.36 -6.94
N ILE A 318 15.72 10.88 -8.14
CA ILE A 318 16.98 10.21 -8.48
C ILE A 318 18.19 11.12 -8.21
N ILE A 319 18.08 12.43 -8.43
CA ILE A 319 19.16 13.39 -8.22
C ILE A 319 19.53 13.47 -6.73
N PHE A 320 18.51 13.46 -5.87
CA PHE A 320 18.74 13.42 -4.41
C PHE A 320 19.50 12.15 -3.99
N PHE A 321 19.09 10.97 -4.52
CA PHE A 321 19.80 9.71 -4.26
C PHE A 321 21.26 9.79 -4.71
N CYS A 322 21.53 10.29 -5.92
CA CYS A 322 22.90 10.47 -6.44
C CYS A 322 23.77 11.31 -5.51
N ARG A 323 23.26 12.49 -5.11
CA ARG A 323 23.97 13.42 -4.20
C ARG A 323 24.24 12.76 -2.84
N ARG A 324 23.23 12.08 -2.29
CA ARG A 324 23.32 11.49 -0.94
C ARG A 324 24.22 10.28 -0.88
N LEU A 325 24.22 9.46 -1.93
CA LEU A 325 25.08 8.27 -2.06
C LEU A 325 26.46 8.60 -2.64
N ARG A 326 26.69 9.81 -3.15
CA ARG A 326 27.91 10.27 -3.82
C ARG A 326 28.29 9.39 -5.02
N ILE A 327 27.30 9.05 -5.85
CA ILE A 327 27.47 8.27 -7.08
C ILE A 327 26.83 9.00 -8.26
N SER A 328 27.26 8.69 -9.48
CA SER A 328 26.65 9.23 -10.69
C SER A 328 25.27 8.65 -10.95
N LYS A 329 24.45 9.31 -11.77
CA LYS A 329 23.14 8.82 -12.19
C LYS A 329 23.26 7.50 -12.94
N GLU A 330 24.24 7.36 -13.81
CA GLU A 330 24.52 6.16 -14.60
C GLU A 330 24.87 4.99 -13.68
N GLU A 331 25.68 5.22 -12.66
CA GLU A 331 26.04 4.21 -11.68
C GLU A 331 24.83 3.78 -10.84
N LEU A 332 24.03 4.73 -10.37
CA LEU A 332 22.79 4.42 -9.64
C LEU A 332 21.85 3.58 -10.51
N MET A 333 21.59 4.00 -11.75
CA MET A 333 20.70 3.28 -12.67
C MET A 333 21.21 1.86 -12.98
N ARG A 334 22.51 1.68 -13.16
CA ARG A 334 23.12 0.35 -13.35
C ARG A 334 22.91 -0.56 -12.14
N LYS A 335 22.99 -0.02 -10.91
CA LYS A 335 22.73 -0.78 -9.67
C LYS A 335 21.24 -1.10 -9.53
N LEU A 336 20.36 -0.16 -9.81
CA LEU A 336 18.91 -0.35 -9.75
C LEU A 336 18.41 -1.39 -10.77
N ARG A 337 18.99 -1.44 -11.99
CA ARG A 337 18.67 -2.50 -12.97
C ARG A 337 18.86 -3.89 -12.38
N ARG A 338 19.99 -4.13 -11.69
CA ARG A 338 20.25 -5.42 -11.02
C ARG A 338 19.32 -5.73 -9.84
N LEU A 339 18.60 -4.75 -9.36
CA LEU A 339 17.63 -4.85 -8.25
C LEU A 339 16.17 -4.70 -8.72
N HIS A 340 15.92 -4.67 -10.04
CA HIS A 340 14.59 -4.42 -10.62
C HIS A 340 13.51 -5.39 -10.11
N SER A 341 13.87 -6.61 -9.69
CA SER A 341 12.95 -7.57 -9.07
C SER A 341 12.53 -7.17 -7.63
N LEU A 342 13.24 -6.24 -7.00
CA LEU A 342 12.99 -5.76 -5.63
C LEU A 342 12.47 -4.33 -5.60
N VAL A 343 12.93 -3.48 -6.54
CA VAL A 343 12.60 -2.05 -6.61
C VAL A 343 12.02 -1.68 -7.97
N ARG A 344 11.21 -0.66 -7.99
CA ARG A 344 10.69 -0.03 -9.20
C ARG A 344 11.10 1.43 -9.24
N ILE A 345 11.15 1.98 -10.45
CA ILE A 345 11.33 3.39 -10.70
C ILE A 345 10.09 3.88 -11.42
N SER A 346 9.37 4.83 -10.83
CA SER A 346 8.19 5.46 -11.43
C SER A 346 8.38 6.97 -11.35
N GLU A 347 8.28 7.68 -12.48
CA GLU A 347 8.37 9.15 -12.54
C GLU A 347 9.56 9.74 -11.76
N SER A 348 10.72 9.08 -11.81
CA SER A 348 11.95 9.44 -11.07
C SER A 348 11.95 9.12 -9.57
N VAL A 349 10.92 8.50 -9.03
CA VAL A 349 10.86 8.01 -7.64
C VAL A 349 11.26 6.53 -7.59
N ILE A 350 12.12 6.18 -6.62
CA ILE A 350 12.56 4.81 -6.38
C ILE A 350 11.75 4.24 -5.22
N ASP A 351 11.04 3.14 -5.45
CA ASP A 351 10.23 2.47 -4.43
C ASP A 351 10.43 0.95 -4.43
N MET A 352 10.06 0.28 -3.34
CA MET A 352 10.08 -1.18 -3.25
C MET A 352 8.80 -1.78 -3.85
N HIS A 353 8.93 -2.90 -4.56
CA HIS A 353 7.77 -3.58 -5.12
C HIS A 353 6.77 -4.05 -4.06
N HIS A 354 7.25 -4.37 -2.86
CA HIS A 354 6.39 -4.95 -1.83
C HIS A 354 6.89 -4.66 -0.41
N LEU A 355 5.95 -4.47 0.52
CA LEU A 355 6.23 -4.16 1.91
C LEU A 355 7.00 -5.27 2.65
N SER A 356 6.92 -6.55 2.22
CA SER A 356 7.69 -7.63 2.83
C SER A 356 9.20 -7.42 2.76
N LEU A 357 9.69 -6.71 1.74
CA LEU A 357 11.11 -6.33 1.64
C LEU A 357 11.47 -5.28 2.69
N HIS A 358 10.57 -4.33 2.97
CA HIS A 358 10.74 -3.39 4.07
C HIS A 358 10.78 -4.11 5.42
N ASP A 359 9.86 -5.06 5.65
CA ASP A 359 9.83 -5.87 6.87
C ASP A 359 11.12 -6.71 6.99
N PHE A 360 11.62 -7.29 5.88
CA PHE A 360 12.89 -8.00 5.83
C PHE A 360 14.05 -7.11 6.30
N PHE A 361 14.23 -5.91 5.75
CA PHE A 361 15.33 -5.03 6.13
C PHE A 361 15.28 -4.57 7.59
N ARG A 362 14.11 -4.56 8.23
CA ARG A 362 13.92 -4.15 9.63
C ARG A 362 14.03 -5.28 10.64
N ASP A 363 14.12 -6.51 10.19
CA ASP A 363 14.31 -7.69 11.04
C ASP A 363 15.76 -8.16 10.97
N LYS A 364 16.48 -8.05 12.09
CA LYS A 364 17.90 -8.41 12.17
C LYS A 364 18.16 -9.89 11.91
N LYS A 365 17.24 -10.78 12.34
CA LYS A 365 17.37 -12.22 12.13
C LYS A 365 17.21 -12.58 10.64
N ARG A 366 16.23 -11.95 9.98
CA ARG A 366 15.94 -12.18 8.57
C ARG A 366 16.97 -11.57 7.62
N ALA A 367 17.35 -10.32 7.84
CA ALA A 367 18.22 -9.56 6.93
C ALA A 367 19.72 -9.76 7.16
N GLY A 368 20.12 -10.23 8.35
CA GLY A 368 21.54 -10.44 8.67
C GLY A 368 22.39 -9.19 8.38
N LYS A 369 23.38 -9.33 7.48
CA LYS A 369 24.27 -8.23 7.08
C LYS A 369 23.59 -7.06 6.37
N TYR A 370 22.36 -7.25 5.84
CA TYR A 370 21.56 -6.23 5.17
C TYR A 370 20.64 -5.48 6.12
N PHE A 371 20.61 -5.83 7.39
CA PHE A 371 19.77 -5.18 8.40
C PHE A 371 19.95 -3.67 8.44
N ILE A 372 18.84 -2.94 8.48
CA ILE A 372 18.78 -1.49 8.57
C ILE A 372 18.22 -1.10 9.93
N HIS A 373 19.11 -0.54 10.77
CA HIS A 373 18.72 -0.12 12.11
C HIS A 373 17.74 1.07 12.05
N PRO A 374 16.65 1.09 12.84
CA PRO A 374 15.66 2.19 12.83
C PRO A 374 16.26 3.59 13.03
N VAL A 375 17.30 3.71 13.86
CA VAL A 375 18.01 4.99 14.08
C VAL A 375 18.58 5.56 12.79
N ARG A 376 19.13 4.73 11.88
CA ARG A 376 19.64 5.20 10.58
C ARG A 376 18.54 5.86 9.75
N VAL A 377 17.35 5.27 9.74
CA VAL A 377 16.18 5.81 9.05
C VAL A 377 15.73 7.13 9.67
N ALA A 378 15.71 7.20 11.01
CA ALA A 378 15.36 8.43 11.74
C ALA A 378 16.36 9.56 11.45
N CYS A 379 17.67 9.28 11.45
CA CYS A 379 18.72 10.27 11.14
C CYS A 379 18.59 10.86 9.72
N VAL A 380 18.11 10.08 8.75
CA VAL A 380 17.89 10.58 7.37
C VAL A 380 16.70 11.55 7.32
N ARG A 381 15.68 11.34 8.14
CA ARG A 381 14.45 12.16 8.19
C ARG A 381 14.64 13.51 8.89
N LEU A 382 15.71 13.67 9.69
CA LEU A 382 16.00 14.95 10.36
C LEU A 382 16.47 15.99 9.33
N PRO A 383 16.02 17.26 9.43
CA PRO A 383 16.55 18.37 8.65
C PRO A 383 18.07 18.49 8.83
N ASP A 384 18.79 18.93 7.79
CA ASP A 384 20.26 19.04 7.85
C ASP A 384 20.75 19.99 8.96
N THR A 385 19.93 20.96 9.37
CA THR A 385 20.22 21.91 10.46
C THR A 385 20.23 21.27 11.86
N THR A 386 19.66 20.07 12.02
CA THR A 386 19.54 19.37 13.31
C THR A 386 20.47 18.16 13.43
N ARG A 387 21.35 17.92 12.44
CA ARG A 387 22.33 16.82 12.49
C ARG A 387 23.51 17.25 13.35
N PRO A 388 23.68 16.72 14.59
CA PRO A 388 24.95 16.86 15.27
C PRO A 388 26.01 16.18 14.42
N GLY A 389 27.18 16.81 14.28
CA GLY A 389 28.33 16.21 13.62
C GLY A 389 28.74 14.93 14.31
N LEU A 390 28.16 13.80 13.92
CA LEU A 390 28.48 12.50 14.46
C LEU A 390 29.77 11.99 13.79
N GLN A 391 30.90 12.41 14.32
CA GLN A 391 32.06 11.55 14.39
C GLN A 391 31.67 10.39 15.33
N ILE A 392 31.66 9.19 14.77
CA ILE A 392 31.43 7.96 15.53
C ILE A 392 32.69 7.68 16.34
N ALA A 393 32.76 8.22 17.53
CA ALA A 393 33.52 7.65 18.65
C ALA A 393 32.53 6.83 19.46
N GLY A 394 32.90 5.60 19.75
CA GLY A 394 32.07 4.68 20.50
C GLY A 394 31.81 5.18 21.94
N THR A 395 30.86 4.53 22.58
CA THR A 395 30.46 4.56 23.98
C THR A 395 29.39 5.56 24.41
N MET A 396 28.30 4.94 24.84
CA MET A 396 27.40 5.17 26.00
C MET A 396 26.95 6.60 26.37
N ALA A 397 25.65 6.81 26.47
CA ALA A 397 24.88 6.92 27.70
C ALA A 397 23.58 7.72 27.50
N LEU A 398 22.49 7.15 27.90
CA LEU A 398 21.31 7.65 28.63
C LEU A 398 21.09 9.18 28.72
N GLY A 399 19.91 9.61 28.28
CA GLY A 399 19.33 10.90 28.68
C GLY A 399 18.13 11.26 27.84
N GLY A 400 16.95 11.06 28.41
CA GLY A 400 15.67 11.44 27.78
C GLY A 400 15.50 12.96 27.73
N VAL A 401 14.41 13.36 27.07
CA VAL A 401 13.87 14.72 26.89
C VAL A 401 14.42 15.45 25.64
N GLY A 402 13.63 15.46 24.58
CA GLY A 402 13.92 16.28 23.39
C GLY A 402 13.13 15.97 22.11
N VAL A 403 12.03 15.20 22.16
CA VAL A 403 11.33 14.74 20.93
C VAL A 403 10.03 15.51 20.60
N VAL A 404 9.66 16.53 21.34
CA VAL A 404 8.29 17.12 21.25
C VAL A 404 8.14 18.31 20.29
N LEU A 405 9.19 18.86 19.71
CA LEU A 405 9.08 20.15 18.97
C LEU A 405 9.16 20.08 17.43
N ALA A 406 9.33 18.91 16.82
CA ALA A 406 9.45 18.80 15.35
C ALA A 406 8.14 18.43 14.61
N ALA A 407 7.05 18.16 15.33
CA ALA A 407 5.79 17.71 14.72
C ALA A 407 4.88 18.84 14.21
N ALA A 408 5.12 20.09 14.57
CA ALA A 408 4.17 21.19 14.34
C ALA A 408 4.28 21.87 12.97
N LEU A 409 5.31 21.64 12.17
CA LEU A 409 5.55 22.38 10.91
C LEU A 409 5.19 21.63 9.62
N THR A 410 4.84 20.36 9.70
CA THR A 410 4.56 19.51 8.51
C THR A 410 3.07 19.38 8.16
N VAL A 411 2.17 19.92 8.98
CA VAL A 411 0.70 19.74 8.82
C VAL A 411 0.08 20.70 7.79
N ALA A 412 0.78 21.77 7.40
CA ALA A 412 0.20 22.84 6.59
C ALA A 412 0.06 22.53 5.08
N THR A 413 0.56 21.41 4.57
CA THR A 413 0.63 21.16 3.11
C THR A 413 -0.26 20.04 2.59
N LEU A 414 -1.10 19.38 3.39
CA LEU A 414 -1.67 18.08 3.04
C LEU A 414 -3.21 18.00 2.87
N GLY A 415 -3.95 19.10 3.07
CA GLY A 415 -5.41 19.14 2.81
C GLY A 415 -5.84 19.47 1.37
N ILE A 416 -4.96 19.23 0.40
CA ILE A 416 -4.94 19.86 -0.91
C ILE A 416 -6.04 19.42 -1.91
N PRO A 417 -6.46 18.13 -2.08
CA PRO A 417 -7.38 17.79 -3.17
C PRO A 417 -8.80 18.32 -2.99
N LEU A 418 -9.39 18.18 -1.81
CA LEU A 418 -10.77 18.61 -1.56
C LEU A 418 -10.87 20.14 -1.53
N TYR A 419 -9.88 20.81 -0.93
CA TYR A 419 -9.83 22.24 -0.79
C TYR A 419 -9.61 22.94 -2.15
N TYR A 420 -8.65 22.50 -2.98
CA TYR A 420 -8.44 23.04 -4.33
C TYR A 420 -9.63 22.75 -5.26
N TRP A 421 -10.19 21.55 -5.20
CA TRP A 421 -11.38 21.20 -5.95
C TRP A 421 -12.57 22.13 -5.63
N TYR A 422 -12.81 22.38 -4.35
CA TYR A 422 -13.85 23.30 -3.89
C TYR A 422 -13.63 24.72 -4.41
N PHE A 423 -12.45 25.30 -4.24
CA PHE A 423 -12.16 26.65 -4.69
C PHE A 423 -12.13 26.78 -6.21
N SER A 424 -11.65 25.78 -6.95
CA SER A 424 -11.65 25.81 -8.41
C SER A 424 -13.08 25.76 -8.98
N ARG A 425 -14.00 25.11 -8.31
CA ARG A 425 -15.39 24.98 -8.76
C ARG A 425 -16.28 26.14 -8.31
N SER A 426 -16.02 26.71 -7.15
CA SER A 426 -16.80 27.84 -6.59
C SER A 426 -16.43 29.20 -7.20
N GLY A 427 -15.42 29.27 -8.08
CA GLY A 427 -14.93 30.54 -8.64
C GLY A 427 -14.26 31.46 -7.61
N ARG A 428 -14.10 31.03 -6.37
CA ARG A 428 -13.48 31.80 -5.28
C ARG A 428 -11.97 31.69 -5.35
N ARG A 429 -11.26 32.82 -5.09
CA ARG A 429 -9.77 32.82 -5.08
C ARG A 429 -9.26 32.08 -3.83
N VAL A 430 -8.31 31.18 -4.05
CA VAL A 430 -7.55 30.52 -2.96
C VAL A 430 -6.86 31.57 -2.12
N PRO A 431 -7.05 31.59 -0.79
CA PRO A 431 -6.41 32.55 0.10
C PRO A 431 -4.86 32.54 -0.06
N PRO A 432 -4.19 33.70 0.05
CA PRO A 432 -2.75 33.84 -0.29
C PRO A 432 -1.82 32.88 0.47
N HIS A 433 -2.15 32.53 1.70
CA HIS A 433 -1.38 31.62 2.56
C HIS A 433 -1.44 30.14 2.17
N TYR A 434 -2.30 29.77 1.20
CA TYR A 434 -2.38 28.44 0.62
C TYR A 434 -1.85 28.34 -0.83
N ARG A 435 -1.29 29.43 -1.37
CA ARG A 435 -0.68 29.42 -2.71
C ARG A 435 0.71 28.80 -2.64
N HIS A 436 0.86 27.55 -3.06
CA HIS A 436 2.18 26.94 -3.25
C HIS A 436 2.75 27.34 -4.62
N PRO A 437 4.03 27.74 -4.75
CA PRO A 437 4.61 28.25 -6.01
C PRO A 437 4.75 27.22 -7.15
N ILE A 438 4.36 25.96 -6.97
CA ILE A 438 4.59 24.87 -7.95
C ILE A 438 3.31 24.42 -8.68
N ILE A 439 2.14 24.98 -8.38
CA ILE A 439 0.89 24.54 -9.04
C ILE A 439 0.35 25.68 -9.90
N THR A 440 0.95 25.85 -11.07
CA THR A 440 0.35 26.58 -12.20
C THR A 440 -0.31 25.57 -13.14
N SER A 441 -1.65 25.66 -13.29
CA SER A 441 -2.44 25.31 -14.48
C SER A 441 -2.43 23.86 -15.01
N GLN A 442 -2.52 22.82 -14.16
CA GLN A 442 -3.00 21.52 -14.65
C GLN A 442 -4.16 21.01 -13.79
N PRO A 443 -5.21 20.43 -14.39
CA PRO A 443 -6.25 19.74 -13.65
C PRO A 443 -5.65 18.56 -12.88
N PRO A 444 -6.23 18.13 -11.75
CA PRO A 444 -5.74 16.98 -11.02
C PRO A 444 -5.67 15.75 -11.95
N PRO A 445 -4.64 14.90 -11.80
CA PRO A 445 -4.44 13.74 -12.64
C PRO A 445 -5.70 12.86 -12.69
N SER A 446 -5.94 12.26 -13.85
CA SER A 446 -7.06 11.36 -14.07
C SER A 446 -6.94 10.13 -13.15
N PHE A 447 -8.05 9.43 -12.92
CA PHE A 447 -8.12 8.24 -12.06
C PHE A 447 -7.06 7.17 -12.38
N TYR A 448 -6.53 7.17 -13.61
CA TYR A 448 -5.49 6.27 -14.09
C TYR A 448 -4.07 6.66 -13.60
N ASP A 449 -3.82 7.92 -13.29
CA ASP A 449 -2.50 8.42 -12.88
C ASP A 449 -2.18 8.16 -11.39
N LEU A 450 -3.16 7.73 -10.59
CA LEU A 450 -2.99 7.41 -9.16
C LEU A 450 -2.84 5.90 -8.89
N THR A 451 -2.90 5.06 -9.94
CA THR A 451 -2.91 3.60 -9.83
C THR A 451 -1.67 2.91 -10.42
N THR A 452 -0.71 3.65 -10.98
CA THR A 452 0.59 3.11 -11.41
C THR A 452 1.68 3.22 -10.36
#